data_c6d129bff018a4a036965dfb2c5959f1
#
_entry.id   c6d129bff018a4a036965dfb2c5959f1
#
_cell.length_a   1.000
_cell.length_b   1.000
_cell.length_c   1.000
_cell.angle_alpha   90.00
_cell.angle_beta   90.00
_cell.angle_gamma   90.00
#
_symmetry.space_group_name_H-M   'P 1'
#
loop_
_entity.id
_entity.type
_entity.pdbx_description
1 polymer ?
#
loop_
_entity_poly.entity_id
_entity_poly.type
_entity_poly.pdbx_seq_one_letter_code
_entity_poly.pdbx_strand_id
1 'polypeptide(L)'
;MRLHILLPLVCLVFSCQRNSDKAVKENEALNQLFDSIQKYTATPQDTLYKGQHPRGTWPSVSYEFQKTRSDSLKKYVVALEAIADATLSTQEEISKSVMLISLRDQMDYVNFKMVLIPFDAEGGFYNQFSYVLPCLPFDNAENYYDYLAWLPNYNIVLMENMELMKKGVAEGIVAPQVIVKNTLELLNPWAVENYKQSSFYTPFESLPETINETDRIAITQKSEKVIGDLLETYKTVYAFFEQEYMVAAKENPGISTLPGGKEYYENRVKHYTTLPLTPDSIHNLGLAEVARIRSAMEGIITEVKFKGSFADFIQFLRTDNQFYAKTPQDLLNYASWLSKKAEGQLPKYFNALYSLPFTVEPVPASIAPTYTGGRYVPGSWDTKSAGIYWVNTYNLKSRTLYTLPALTLHEAVPGHHLQSAIAAEIKGLPDFRTEYYISAFGEGWGLYSEFLGEEMGMYTTPYEVFGRHTYEMWRACRLVVDTGIHYKGWTRNEALKFLAENTALSMHEVTTEIDRYIGWPGQALSYKIGEIKIKQLRKKTEEALGKQFNIGEFHNAILQNGSVPLTLLEKQVDAYIETVLAKK
;
A
#
# COMPACT_ATOMS: atom_id res chain seq x y z
N MET A 1 55.03 -41.76 -39.01
CA MET A 1 53.68 -41.73 -39.63
C MET A 1 52.74 -42.51 -38.77
N ARG A 2 51.96 -41.85 -37.92
CA ARG A 2 50.85 -42.48 -37.17
C ARG A 2 49.60 -41.66 -37.39
N LEU A 3 48.65 -42.25 -38.07
CA LEU A 3 47.35 -41.72 -38.41
C LEU A 3 46.47 -41.82 -37.15
N HIS A 4 45.93 -40.71 -36.68
CA HIS A 4 44.90 -40.71 -35.62
C HIS A 4 43.54 -40.47 -36.28
N ILE A 5 42.69 -41.48 -36.17
CA ILE A 5 41.31 -41.47 -36.58
C ILE A 5 40.50 -40.74 -35.49
N LEU A 6 39.88 -39.61 -35.84
CA LEU A 6 38.83 -38.96 -35.03
C LEU A 6 37.47 -39.58 -35.40
N LEU A 7 36.82 -40.20 -34.43
CA LEU A 7 35.40 -40.55 -34.51
C LEU A 7 34.57 -39.35 -34.00
N PRO A 8 33.52 -38.92 -34.69
CA PRO A 8 32.65 -37.86 -34.18
C PRO A 8 31.61 -38.45 -33.24
N LEU A 9 31.53 -37.89 -32.06
CA LEU A 9 30.44 -38.10 -31.09
C LEU A 9 29.26 -37.20 -31.49
N VAL A 10 28.31 -37.76 -32.24
CA VAL A 10 27.02 -37.14 -32.55
C VAL A 10 25.94 -38.09 -32.07
N CYS A 11 25.36 -37.80 -30.95
CA CYS A 11 24.01 -38.21 -30.52
C CYS A 11 23.80 -37.75 -29.08
N LEU A 12 22.95 -36.74 -28.89
CA LEU A 12 22.10 -36.49 -27.73
C LEU A 12 21.73 -35.01 -27.65
N VAL A 13 21.02 -34.48 -28.67
CA VAL A 13 20.45 -33.13 -28.60
C VAL A 13 18.97 -33.09 -29.03
N PHE A 14 18.34 -34.22 -29.31
CA PHE A 14 16.97 -34.19 -29.86
C PHE A 14 15.83 -34.39 -28.85
N SER A 15 16.12 -34.54 -27.54
CA SER A 15 15.06 -34.75 -26.54
C SER A 15 14.63 -33.47 -25.79
N CYS A 16 15.47 -32.41 -25.76
CA CYS A 16 15.12 -31.18 -25.05
C CYS A 16 14.34 -30.15 -25.88
N GLN A 17 14.44 -30.17 -27.22
CA GLN A 17 13.76 -29.20 -28.07
C GLN A 17 12.23 -29.33 -28.11
N ARG A 18 11.70 -30.56 -28.03
CA ARG A 18 10.24 -30.75 -28.09
C ARG A 18 9.51 -30.29 -26.85
N ASN A 19 10.12 -30.31 -25.67
CA ASN A 19 9.52 -29.79 -24.45
C ASN A 19 9.67 -28.27 -24.33
N SER A 20 10.77 -27.66 -24.85
CA SER A 20 10.94 -26.21 -24.86
C SER A 20 9.95 -25.54 -25.81
N ASP A 21 9.68 -26.10 -26.99
CA ASP A 21 8.76 -25.51 -27.95
C ASP A 21 7.30 -25.55 -27.47
N LYS A 22 6.91 -26.53 -26.68
CA LYS A 22 5.58 -26.62 -26.11
C LYS A 22 5.40 -25.63 -24.92
N ALA A 23 6.41 -25.53 -24.06
CA ALA A 23 6.44 -24.56 -22.97
C ALA A 23 6.42 -23.12 -23.52
N VAL A 24 7.24 -22.80 -24.54
CA VAL A 24 7.25 -21.45 -25.17
C VAL A 24 5.89 -21.10 -25.79
N LYS A 25 5.16 -22.04 -26.39
CA LYS A 25 3.82 -21.75 -26.94
C LYS A 25 2.76 -21.52 -25.86
N GLU A 26 2.83 -22.22 -24.73
CA GLU A 26 1.92 -22.00 -23.60
C GLU A 26 2.21 -20.65 -22.95
N ASN A 27 3.47 -20.26 -22.80
CA ASN A 27 3.92 -18.97 -22.31
C ASN A 27 3.44 -17.81 -23.19
N GLU A 28 3.51 -17.93 -24.52
CA GLU A 28 2.96 -16.92 -25.43
C GLU A 28 1.45 -16.72 -25.23
N ALA A 29 0.68 -17.78 -25.06
CA ALA A 29 -0.76 -17.70 -24.84
C ALA A 29 -1.11 -17.02 -23.50
N LEU A 30 -0.37 -17.31 -22.44
CA LEU A 30 -0.53 -16.66 -21.14
C LEU A 30 -0.19 -15.17 -21.21
N ASN A 31 0.93 -14.82 -21.86
CA ASN A 31 1.33 -13.42 -22.03
C ASN A 31 0.32 -12.62 -22.87
N GLN A 32 -0.17 -13.19 -23.97
CA GLN A 32 -1.23 -12.58 -24.77
C GLN A 32 -2.52 -12.36 -23.96
N LEU A 33 -2.83 -13.29 -23.03
CA LEU A 33 -3.97 -13.14 -22.14
C LEU A 33 -3.74 -12.00 -21.12
N PHE A 34 -2.54 -11.89 -20.54
CA PHE A 34 -2.18 -10.77 -19.68
C PHE A 34 -2.27 -9.43 -20.41
N ASP A 35 -1.71 -9.31 -21.61
CA ASP A 35 -1.81 -8.09 -22.43
C ASP A 35 -3.26 -7.71 -22.73
N SER A 36 -4.09 -8.69 -23.03
CA SER A 36 -5.52 -8.48 -23.29
C SER A 36 -6.26 -7.98 -22.03
N ILE A 37 -5.92 -8.52 -20.87
CA ILE A 37 -6.47 -8.10 -19.57
C ILE A 37 -6.02 -6.67 -19.24
N GLN A 38 -4.72 -6.38 -19.33
CA GLN A 38 -4.17 -5.06 -19.03
C GLN A 38 -4.80 -4.00 -19.95
N LYS A 39 -4.91 -4.29 -21.25
CA LYS A 39 -5.59 -3.40 -22.19
C LYS A 39 -7.07 -3.16 -21.85
N TYR A 40 -7.77 -4.20 -21.37
CA TYR A 40 -9.17 -4.10 -20.98
C TYR A 40 -9.36 -3.33 -19.65
N THR A 41 -8.44 -3.50 -18.71
CA THR A 41 -8.49 -2.88 -17.37
C THR A 41 -7.85 -1.49 -17.32
N ALA A 42 -7.07 -1.10 -18.32
CA ALA A 42 -6.43 0.21 -18.40
C ALA A 42 -7.44 1.37 -18.23
N THR A 43 -7.04 2.38 -17.49
CA THR A 43 -7.85 3.56 -17.20
C THR A 43 -7.16 4.83 -17.71
N PRO A 44 -7.88 5.93 -17.94
CA PRO A 44 -7.26 7.23 -18.25
C PRO A 44 -6.33 7.73 -17.14
N GLN A 45 -6.54 7.33 -15.89
CA GLN A 45 -5.64 7.64 -14.77
C GLN A 45 -4.23 7.12 -15.00
N ASP A 46 -4.08 5.94 -15.60
CA ASP A 46 -2.76 5.38 -15.93
C ASP A 46 -1.96 6.31 -16.85
N THR A 47 -2.66 7.00 -17.75
CA THR A 47 -2.07 8.01 -18.65
C THR A 47 -1.64 9.26 -17.88
N LEU A 48 -2.47 9.72 -16.94
CA LEU A 48 -2.19 10.88 -16.10
C LEU A 48 -0.93 10.67 -15.24
N TYR A 49 -0.83 9.52 -14.58
CA TYR A 49 0.37 9.18 -13.77
C TYR A 49 1.64 9.02 -14.61
N LYS A 50 1.52 8.79 -15.92
CA LYS A 50 2.66 8.81 -16.87
C LYS A 50 3.03 10.22 -17.36
N GLY A 51 2.44 11.28 -16.77
CA GLY A 51 2.72 12.66 -17.15
C GLY A 51 2.15 13.05 -18.52
N GLN A 52 1.05 12.43 -18.92
CA GLN A 52 0.39 12.72 -20.20
C GLN A 52 -1.03 13.21 -19.96
N HIS A 53 -1.43 14.29 -20.61
CA HIS A 53 -2.81 14.72 -20.60
C HIS A 53 -3.70 13.68 -21.27
N PRO A 54 -4.81 13.24 -20.64
CA PRO A 54 -5.69 12.26 -21.23
C PRO A 54 -6.43 12.88 -22.42
N ARG A 55 -6.60 12.07 -23.47
CA ARG A 55 -7.38 12.44 -24.64
C ARG A 55 -8.69 11.66 -24.66
N GLY A 56 -9.80 12.34 -24.98
CA GLY A 56 -11.11 11.74 -25.06
C GLY A 56 -11.95 11.89 -23.78
N THR A 57 -13.03 11.13 -23.71
CA THR A 57 -13.97 11.14 -22.58
C THR A 57 -13.52 10.19 -21.47
N TRP A 58 -13.72 10.60 -20.23
CA TRP A 58 -13.53 9.73 -19.07
C TRP A 58 -14.56 8.57 -19.12
N PRO A 59 -14.16 7.32 -18.83
CA PRO A 59 -15.11 6.23 -18.77
C PRO A 59 -16.13 6.48 -17.64
N SER A 60 -17.37 6.09 -17.89
CA SER A 60 -18.42 6.15 -16.88
C SER A 60 -18.02 5.34 -15.63
N VAL A 61 -18.36 5.85 -14.46
CA VAL A 61 -18.26 5.13 -13.19
C VAL A 61 -19.63 4.68 -12.68
N SER A 62 -20.70 4.81 -13.50
CA SER A 62 -22.05 4.39 -13.15
C SER A 62 -22.12 2.91 -12.75
N TYR A 63 -23.08 2.57 -11.89
CA TYR A 63 -23.25 1.19 -11.39
C TYR A 63 -23.41 0.17 -12.53
N GLU A 64 -24.19 0.49 -13.55
CA GLU A 64 -24.43 -0.40 -14.68
C GLU A 64 -23.16 -0.62 -15.53
N PHE A 65 -22.36 0.43 -15.71
CA PHE A 65 -21.06 0.30 -16.38
C PHE A 65 -20.13 -0.60 -15.60
N GLN A 66 -19.98 -0.37 -14.29
CA GLN A 66 -19.09 -1.17 -13.42
C GLN A 66 -19.56 -2.63 -13.35
N LYS A 67 -20.87 -2.88 -13.29
CA LYS A 67 -21.44 -4.22 -13.33
C LYS A 67 -21.12 -4.94 -14.64
N THR A 68 -21.35 -4.28 -15.78
CA THR A 68 -21.05 -4.83 -17.10
C THR A 68 -19.55 -5.15 -17.25
N ARG A 69 -18.70 -4.26 -16.73
CA ARG A 69 -17.24 -4.47 -16.70
C ARG A 69 -16.90 -5.68 -15.83
N SER A 70 -17.44 -5.80 -14.63
CA SER A 70 -17.24 -6.93 -13.73
C SER A 70 -17.68 -8.27 -14.38
N ASP A 71 -18.84 -8.30 -15.02
CA ASP A 71 -19.32 -9.47 -15.77
C ASP A 71 -18.36 -9.87 -16.92
N SER A 72 -17.72 -8.89 -17.54
CA SER A 72 -16.71 -9.12 -18.58
C SER A 72 -15.40 -9.67 -18.02
N LEU A 73 -14.97 -9.23 -16.82
CA LEU A 73 -13.77 -9.75 -16.13
C LEU A 73 -13.88 -11.24 -15.83
N LYS A 74 -15.08 -11.75 -15.57
CA LYS A 74 -15.34 -13.17 -15.32
C LYS A 74 -14.81 -14.09 -16.43
N LYS A 75 -14.84 -13.64 -17.68
CA LYS A 75 -14.31 -14.41 -18.82
C LYS A 75 -12.79 -14.60 -18.72
N TYR A 76 -12.09 -13.55 -18.29
CA TYR A 76 -10.65 -13.60 -18.09
C TYR A 76 -10.27 -14.49 -16.89
N VAL A 77 -11.04 -14.43 -15.80
CA VAL A 77 -10.84 -15.33 -14.65
C VAL A 77 -10.97 -16.80 -15.09
N VAL A 78 -12.04 -17.14 -15.83
CA VAL A 78 -12.25 -18.52 -16.34
C VAL A 78 -11.10 -18.94 -17.28
N ALA A 79 -10.64 -18.05 -18.16
CA ALA A 79 -9.54 -18.35 -19.07
C ALA A 79 -8.22 -18.57 -18.32
N LEU A 80 -7.92 -17.78 -17.31
CA LEU A 80 -6.73 -17.97 -16.46
C LEU A 80 -6.80 -19.28 -15.65
N GLU A 81 -7.96 -19.59 -15.07
CA GLU A 81 -8.17 -20.82 -14.29
C GLU A 81 -8.06 -22.10 -15.15
N ALA A 82 -8.37 -22.02 -16.44
CA ALA A 82 -8.23 -23.13 -17.37
C ALA A 82 -6.77 -23.51 -17.67
N ILE A 83 -5.81 -22.63 -17.39
CA ILE A 83 -4.38 -22.91 -17.56
C ILE A 83 -3.88 -23.69 -16.34
N ALA A 84 -3.39 -24.92 -16.55
CA ALA A 84 -2.93 -25.77 -15.45
C ALA A 84 -1.59 -25.27 -14.86
N ASP A 85 -1.51 -25.10 -13.54
CA ASP A 85 -0.29 -24.60 -12.86
C ASP A 85 0.94 -25.49 -13.12
N ALA A 86 0.73 -26.81 -13.27
CA ALA A 86 1.81 -27.77 -13.55
C ALA A 86 2.54 -27.55 -14.90
N THR A 87 1.98 -26.70 -15.77
CA THR A 87 2.59 -26.35 -17.06
C THR A 87 3.35 -25.02 -17.01
N LEU A 88 3.28 -24.31 -15.90
CA LEU A 88 3.83 -22.97 -15.72
C LEU A 88 5.19 -23.02 -15.02
N SER A 89 6.05 -22.07 -15.36
CA SER A 89 7.21 -21.75 -14.54
C SER A 89 6.76 -21.08 -13.22
N THR A 90 7.64 -21.05 -12.22
CA THR A 90 7.34 -20.38 -10.95
C THR A 90 6.88 -18.92 -11.13
N GLN A 91 7.54 -18.16 -12.02
CA GLN A 91 7.17 -16.77 -12.29
C GLN A 91 5.80 -16.64 -12.96
N GLU A 92 5.45 -17.55 -13.82
CA GLU A 92 4.14 -17.59 -14.49
C GLU A 92 3.02 -18.01 -13.54
N GLU A 93 3.25 -18.99 -12.65
CA GLU A 93 2.32 -19.37 -11.59
C GLU A 93 2.02 -18.16 -10.69
N ILE A 94 3.05 -17.43 -10.28
CA ILE A 94 2.91 -16.22 -9.47
C ILE A 94 2.14 -15.15 -10.24
N SER A 95 2.50 -14.89 -11.50
CA SER A 95 1.86 -13.86 -12.33
C SER A 95 0.38 -14.15 -12.55
N LYS A 96 0.04 -15.41 -12.84
CA LYS A 96 -1.35 -15.89 -12.94
C LYS A 96 -2.11 -15.68 -11.62
N SER A 97 -1.50 -16.04 -10.49
CA SER A 97 -2.11 -15.89 -9.17
C SER A 97 -2.37 -14.43 -8.80
N VAL A 98 -1.39 -13.56 -9.04
CA VAL A 98 -1.53 -12.10 -8.80
C VAL A 98 -2.62 -11.51 -9.68
N MET A 99 -2.66 -11.85 -10.96
CA MET A 99 -3.71 -11.39 -11.88
C MET A 99 -5.10 -11.87 -11.42
N LEU A 100 -5.24 -13.12 -11.01
CA LEU A 100 -6.50 -13.65 -10.47
C LEU A 100 -6.94 -12.93 -9.20
N ILE A 101 -6.02 -12.60 -8.30
CA ILE A 101 -6.34 -11.82 -7.09
C ILE A 101 -6.84 -10.43 -7.49
N SER A 102 -6.16 -9.74 -8.41
CA SER A 102 -6.56 -8.41 -8.88
C SER A 102 -7.94 -8.42 -9.55
N LEU A 103 -8.20 -9.36 -10.45
CA LEU A 103 -9.49 -9.45 -11.14
C LEU A 103 -10.64 -9.78 -10.20
N ARG A 104 -10.42 -10.72 -9.28
CA ARG A 104 -11.42 -11.09 -8.28
C ARG A 104 -11.73 -9.94 -7.34
N ASP A 105 -10.72 -9.18 -6.91
CA ASP A 105 -10.91 -8.00 -6.08
C ASP A 105 -11.81 -6.95 -6.74
N GLN A 106 -11.55 -6.63 -8.02
CA GLN A 106 -12.39 -5.72 -8.80
C GLN A 106 -13.84 -6.23 -8.93
N MET A 107 -14.02 -7.54 -9.14
CA MET A 107 -15.35 -8.15 -9.23
C MET A 107 -16.06 -8.14 -7.87
N ASP A 108 -15.36 -8.46 -6.78
CA ASP A 108 -15.91 -8.50 -5.43
C ASP A 108 -16.36 -7.12 -4.96
N TYR A 109 -15.61 -6.07 -5.30
CA TYR A 109 -15.99 -4.69 -4.99
C TYR A 109 -17.36 -4.31 -5.59
N VAL A 110 -17.64 -4.78 -6.80
CA VAL A 110 -18.95 -4.61 -7.46
C VAL A 110 -20.01 -5.57 -6.87
N ASN A 111 -19.67 -6.84 -6.69
CA ASN A 111 -20.59 -7.87 -6.20
C ASN A 111 -21.12 -7.58 -4.79
N PHE A 112 -20.26 -7.10 -3.91
CA PHE A 112 -20.62 -6.62 -2.57
C PHE A 112 -21.15 -5.19 -2.55
N LYS A 113 -21.28 -4.55 -3.72
CA LYS A 113 -21.79 -3.19 -3.89
C LYS A 113 -20.96 -2.11 -3.20
N MET A 114 -19.70 -2.37 -2.90
CA MET A 114 -18.82 -1.38 -2.26
C MET A 114 -18.50 -0.19 -3.18
N VAL A 115 -18.71 -0.33 -4.46
CA VAL A 115 -18.70 0.79 -5.43
C VAL A 115 -19.67 1.92 -5.06
N LEU A 116 -20.67 1.64 -4.21
CA LEU A 116 -21.62 2.63 -3.70
C LEU A 116 -21.05 3.52 -2.57
N ILE A 117 -19.84 3.20 -2.09
CA ILE A 117 -19.08 3.99 -1.11
C ILE A 117 -17.71 4.33 -1.75
N PRO A 118 -17.64 5.27 -2.72
CA PRO A 118 -16.42 5.55 -3.49
C PRO A 118 -15.44 6.47 -2.75
N PHE A 119 -15.32 6.33 -1.43
CA PHE A 119 -14.44 7.10 -0.57
C PHE A 119 -14.15 6.37 0.74
N ASP A 120 -13.06 6.75 1.40
CA ASP A 120 -12.62 6.22 2.70
C ASP A 120 -12.11 7.34 3.63
N ALA A 121 -11.35 6.98 4.68
CA ALA A 121 -10.83 7.93 5.65
C ALA A 121 -9.71 8.83 5.09
N GLU A 122 -9.02 8.42 4.03
CA GLU A 122 -7.86 9.14 3.46
C GLU A 122 -8.25 9.96 2.22
N GLY A 123 -9.41 9.66 1.60
CA GLY A 123 -9.88 10.39 0.43
C GLY A 123 -10.94 9.64 -0.36
N GLY A 124 -11.06 9.97 -1.66
CA GLY A 124 -12.03 9.36 -2.54
C GLY A 124 -12.03 10.00 -3.94
N PHE A 125 -13.11 9.77 -4.68
CA PHE A 125 -13.27 10.30 -6.03
C PHE A 125 -13.08 11.82 -6.15
N TYR A 126 -13.24 12.56 -5.06
CA TYR A 126 -13.22 14.02 -5.02
C TYR A 126 -11.81 14.63 -4.88
N ASN A 127 -10.82 13.89 -4.37
CA ASN A 127 -9.47 14.41 -4.17
C ASN A 127 -8.38 13.70 -5.00
N GLN A 128 -8.74 12.75 -5.84
CA GLN A 128 -7.78 12.01 -6.69
C GLN A 128 -6.94 12.95 -7.56
N PHE A 129 -7.52 14.09 -7.95
CA PHE A 129 -6.84 15.05 -8.80
C PHE A 129 -5.61 15.70 -8.15
N SER A 130 -5.56 15.80 -6.81
CA SER A 130 -4.39 16.32 -6.09
C SER A 130 -3.11 15.50 -6.31
N TYR A 131 -3.26 14.21 -6.57
CA TYR A 131 -2.14 13.30 -6.84
C TYR A 131 -1.69 13.31 -8.31
N VAL A 132 -2.58 13.71 -9.19
CA VAL A 132 -2.36 13.67 -10.64
C VAL A 132 -1.79 14.99 -11.15
N LEU A 133 -2.30 16.12 -10.66
CA LEU A 133 -1.92 17.45 -11.13
C LEU A 133 -0.41 17.71 -11.11
N PRO A 134 0.35 17.32 -10.09
CA PRO A 134 1.81 17.50 -10.07
C PRO A 134 2.57 16.69 -11.14
N CYS A 135 1.94 15.66 -11.72
CA CYS A 135 2.53 14.82 -12.75
C CYS A 135 2.36 15.39 -14.17
N LEU A 136 1.45 16.35 -14.36
CA LEU A 136 1.12 16.88 -15.68
C LEU A 136 2.10 17.95 -16.14
N PRO A 137 2.53 17.94 -17.42
CA PRO A 137 3.37 19.00 -17.99
C PRO A 137 2.54 20.26 -18.28
N PHE A 138 3.15 21.44 -18.08
CA PHE A 138 2.60 22.75 -18.38
C PHE A 138 3.64 23.66 -19.08
N ASP A 139 4.35 23.12 -20.09
CA ASP A 139 5.49 23.77 -20.72
C ASP A 139 5.10 24.67 -21.91
N ASN A 140 3.93 24.48 -22.50
CA ASN A 140 3.47 25.15 -23.71
C ASN A 140 1.95 25.31 -23.73
N ALA A 141 1.42 26.10 -24.66
CA ALA A 141 -0.01 26.40 -24.77
C ALA A 141 -0.90 25.14 -24.99
N GLU A 142 -0.40 24.13 -25.74
CA GLU A 142 -1.14 22.90 -26.00
C GLU A 142 -1.45 22.15 -24.68
N ASN A 143 -0.49 22.07 -23.75
CA ASN A 143 -0.68 21.45 -22.45
C ASN A 143 -1.84 22.11 -21.66
N TYR A 144 -1.93 23.43 -21.67
CA TYR A 144 -3.03 24.15 -21.01
C TYR A 144 -4.37 23.94 -21.72
N TYR A 145 -4.38 23.89 -23.06
CA TYR A 145 -5.61 23.61 -23.80
C TYR A 145 -6.09 22.17 -23.57
N ASP A 146 -5.20 21.19 -23.55
CA ASP A 146 -5.50 19.80 -23.22
C ASP A 146 -6.07 19.66 -21.81
N TYR A 147 -5.44 20.32 -20.82
CA TYR A 147 -5.92 20.37 -19.45
C TYR A 147 -7.34 20.96 -19.35
N LEU A 148 -7.58 22.12 -19.99
CA LEU A 148 -8.88 22.79 -20.00
C LEU A 148 -9.94 22.06 -20.84
N ALA A 149 -9.55 21.21 -21.76
CA ALA A 149 -10.45 20.35 -22.49
C ALA A 149 -10.85 19.11 -21.68
N TRP A 150 -9.96 18.64 -20.82
CA TRP A 150 -10.17 17.45 -20.01
C TRP A 150 -10.94 17.71 -18.71
N LEU A 151 -10.70 18.83 -18.02
CA LEU A 151 -11.35 19.17 -16.74
C LEU A 151 -12.88 19.00 -16.71
N PRO A 152 -13.64 19.35 -17.76
CA PRO A 152 -15.09 19.14 -17.78
C PRO A 152 -15.52 17.67 -17.60
N ASN A 153 -14.66 16.70 -18.00
CA ASN A 153 -14.95 15.29 -17.80
C ASN A 153 -14.94 14.91 -16.31
N TYR A 154 -14.19 15.65 -15.48
CA TYR A 154 -14.16 15.41 -14.05
C TYR A 154 -15.50 15.77 -13.37
N ASN A 155 -16.25 16.74 -13.91
CA ASN A 155 -17.63 17.00 -13.47
C ASN A 155 -18.52 15.76 -13.60
N ILE A 156 -18.35 15.01 -14.72
CA ILE A 156 -19.13 13.79 -14.95
C ILE A 156 -18.77 12.74 -13.89
N VAL A 157 -17.48 12.57 -13.60
CA VAL A 157 -17.00 11.64 -12.56
C VAL A 157 -17.58 11.98 -11.20
N LEU A 158 -17.54 13.26 -10.80
CA LEU A 158 -18.10 13.73 -9.53
C LEU A 158 -19.60 13.45 -9.44
N MET A 159 -20.36 13.77 -10.48
CA MET A 159 -21.80 13.57 -10.48
C MET A 159 -22.19 12.10 -10.53
N GLU A 160 -21.52 11.26 -11.32
CA GLU A 160 -21.81 9.83 -11.37
C GLU A 160 -21.49 9.13 -10.03
N ASN A 161 -20.41 9.52 -9.33
CA ASN A 161 -20.13 9.03 -7.99
C ASN A 161 -21.21 9.49 -6.99
N MET A 162 -21.69 10.71 -7.09
CA MET A 162 -22.83 11.16 -6.27
C MET A 162 -24.09 10.31 -6.53
N GLU A 163 -24.40 9.94 -7.78
CA GLU A 163 -25.50 9.03 -8.09
C GLU A 163 -25.27 7.61 -7.55
N LEU A 164 -24.04 7.09 -7.57
CA LEU A 164 -23.68 5.85 -6.88
C LEU A 164 -24.00 5.93 -5.38
N MET A 165 -23.61 7.01 -4.73
CA MET A 165 -23.86 7.21 -3.29
C MET A 165 -25.34 7.37 -2.97
N LYS A 166 -26.14 8.05 -3.82
CA LYS A 166 -27.61 8.12 -3.68
C LYS A 166 -28.23 6.73 -3.76
N LYS A 167 -27.76 5.89 -4.69
CA LYS A 167 -28.15 4.48 -4.75
C LYS A 167 -27.77 3.74 -3.47
N GLY A 168 -26.57 4.01 -2.93
CA GLY A 168 -26.12 3.46 -1.65
C GLY A 168 -27.03 3.84 -0.49
N VAL A 169 -27.43 5.10 -0.39
CA VAL A 169 -28.40 5.60 0.60
C VAL A 169 -29.72 4.84 0.50
N ALA A 170 -30.26 4.68 -0.73
CA ALA A 170 -31.51 3.96 -0.97
C ALA A 170 -31.42 2.46 -0.59
N GLU A 171 -30.25 1.84 -0.71
CA GLU A 171 -30.03 0.42 -0.39
C GLU A 171 -29.48 0.18 1.04
N GLY A 172 -29.25 1.23 1.82
CA GLY A 172 -28.68 1.15 3.17
C GLY A 172 -27.19 0.79 3.19
N ILE A 173 -26.48 0.99 2.07
CA ILE A 173 -25.04 0.77 1.92
C ILE A 173 -24.36 2.14 1.96
N VAL A 174 -23.97 2.54 3.16
CA VAL A 174 -23.44 3.90 3.45
C VAL A 174 -22.24 3.82 4.37
N ALA A 175 -21.31 4.77 4.23
CA ALA A 175 -20.17 4.90 5.12
C ALA A 175 -20.59 5.31 6.54
N PRO A 176 -19.78 5.00 7.58
CA PRO A 176 -20.01 5.48 8.94
C PRO A 176 -19.88 7.00 9.06
N GLN A 177 -20.62 7.59 10.01
CA GLN A 177 -20.63 9.05 10.24
C GLN A 177 -19.23 9.66 10.44
N VAL A 178 -18.32 8.95 11.11
CA VAL A 178 -16.96 9.44 11.33
C VAL A 178 -16.21 9.62 10.00
N ILE A 179 -16.38 8.70 9.06
CA ILE A 179 -15.77 8.81 7.72
C ILE A 179 -16.39 9.95 6.92
N VAL A 180 -17.70 10.13 6.99
CA VAL A 180 -18.39 11.26 6.32
C VAL A 180 -17.92 12.61 6.87
N LYS A 181 -17.71 12.72 8.19
CA LYS A 181 -17.15 13.95 8.81
C LYS A 181 -15.76 14.25 8.30
N ASN A 182 -14.87 13.26 8.27
CA ASN A 182 -13.53 13.42 7.70
C ASN A 182 -13.58 13.81 6.22
N THR A 183 -14.50 13.21 5.45
CA THR A 183 -14.72 13.56 4.04
C THR A 183 -15.13 15.02 3.86
N LEU A 184 -16.03 15.55 4.68
CA LEU A 184 -16.43 16.96 4.62
C LEU A 184 -15.24 17.90 4.88
N GLU A 185 -14.36 17.56 5.83
CA GLU A 185 -13.14 18.33 6.08
C GLU A 185 -12.18 18.29 4.87
N LEU A 186 -12.04 17.12 4.23
CA LEU A 186 -11.22 16.95 3.03
C LEU A 186 -11.81 17.61 1.77
N LEU A 187 -13.13 17.72 1.68
CA LEU A 187 -13.84 18.39 0.57
C LEU A 187 -13.80 19.91 0.66
N ASN A 188 -13.76 20.48 1.87
CA ASN A 188 -13.86 21.93 2.09
C ASN A 188 -12.85 22.76 1.26
N PRO A 189 -11.56 22.36 1.13
CA PRO A 189 -10.59 23.08 0.29
C PRO A 189 -10.92 23.08 -1.21
N TRP A 190 -11.79 22.18 -1.68
CA TRP A 190 -12.21 22.07 -3.08
C TRP A 190 -13.49 22.84 -3.39
N ALA A 191 -14.32 23.09 -2.39
CA ALA A 191 -15.59 23.81 -2.51
C ALA A 191 -15.42 25.32 -2.26
N VAL A 192 -14.35 25.94 -2.78
CA VAL A 192 -14.04 27.35 -2.61
C VAL A 192 -14.88 28.26 -3.54
N GLU A 193 -15.09 29.52 -3.12
CA GLU A 193 -15.87 30.49 -3.90
C GLU A 193 -15.08 31.09 -5.08
N ASN A 194 -13.79 31.33 -4.89
CA ASN A 194 -12.95 31.97 -5.89
C ASN A 194 -12.11 30.92 -6.63
N TYR A 195 -12.33 30.79 -7.91
CA TYR A 195 -11.62 29.83 -8.77
C TYR A 195 -10.09 29.97 -8.70
N LYS A 196 -9.56 31.18 -8.45
CA LYS A 196 -8.11 31.42 -8.28
C LYS A 196 -7.53 30.85 -7.01
N GLN A 197 -8.36 30.52 -6.02
CA GLN A 197 -7.93 29.87 -4.78
C GLN A 197 -7.97 28.35 -4.89
N SER A 198 -8.51 27.81 -5.98
CA SER A 198 -8.57 26.38 -6.22
C SER A 198 -7.22 25.84 -6.68
N SER A 199 -6.87 24.64 -6.21
CA SER A 199 -5.69 23.90 -6.70
C SER A 199 -5.73 23.65 -8.21
N PHE A 200 -6.93 23.62 -8.83
CA PHE A 200 -7.07 23.53 -10.29
C PHE A 200 -6.52 24.75 -11.02
N TYR A 201 -6.41 25.90 -10.35
CA TYR A 201 -5.87 27.14 -10.94
C TYR A 201 -4.35 27.25 -10.79
N THR A 202 -3.71 26.46 -9.93
CA THR A 202 -2.25 26.55 -9.68
C THR A 202 -1.41 26.60 -10.96
N PRO A 203 -1.66 25.80 -12.03
CA PRO A 203 -0.89 25.91 -13.27
C PRO A 203 -1.00 27.28 -13.97
N PHE A 204 -2.04 28.08 -13.70
CA PHE A 204 -2.29 29.36 -14.32
C PHE A 204 -1.71 30.56 -13.54
N GLU A 205 -1.19 30.35 -12.33
CA GLU A 205 -0.58 31.41 -11.53
C GLU A 205 0.66 32.02 -12.22
N SER A 206 1.38 31.21 -13.00
CA SER A 206 2.56 31.64 -13.76
C SER A 206 2.64 30.87 -15.08
N LEU A 207 2.11 31.47 -16.15
CA LEU A 207 2.21 30.89 -17.50
C LEU A 207 3.65 31.03 -18.05
N PRO A 208 4.21 30.02 -18.74
CA PRO A 208 5.50 30.09 -19.38
C PRO A 208 5.66 31.27 -20.35
N GLU A 209 6.82 31.90 -20.37
CA GLU A 209 7.10 33.05 -21.25
C GLU A 209 7.01 32.69 -22.76
N THR A 210 7.17 31.42 -23.08
CA THR A 210 7.05 30.88 -24.45
C THR A 210 5.64 30.95 -25.03
N ILE A 211 4.61 31.14 -24.17
CA ILE A 211 3.21 31.26 -24.62
C ILE A 211 2.95 32.69 -25.08
N ASN A 212 2.48 32.86 -26.32
CA ASN A 212 2.18 34.16 -26.90
C ASN A 212 0.98 34.82 -26.20
N GLU A 213 0.84 36.14 -26.34
CA GLU A 213 -0.18 36.94 -25.63
C GLU A 213 -1.63 36.54 -25.99
N THR A 214 -1.88 36.16 -27.24
CA THR A 214 -3.20 35.72 -27.66
C THR A 214 -3.63 34.44 -26.93
N ASP A 215 -2.74 33.46 -26.85
CA ASP A 215 -3.01 32.21 -26.13
C ASP A 215 -3.10 32.45 -24.60
N ARG A 216 -2.26 33.35 -24.02
CA ARG A 216 -2.35 33.72 -22.61
C ARG A 216 -3.74 34.22 -22.24
N ILE A 217 -4.28 35.14 -23.03
CA ILE A 217 -5.62 35.71 -22.82
C ILE A 217 -6.68 34.62 -22.95
N ALA A 218 -6.62 33.81 -24.03
CA ALA A 218 -7.60 32.76 -24.30
C ALA A 218 -7.58 31.66 -23.20
N ILE A 219 -6.40 31.21 -22.79
CA ILE A 219 -6.21 30.22 -21.73
C ILE A 219 -6.77 30.75 -20.39
N THR A 220 -6.43 32.00 -20.02
CA THR A 220 -6.91 32.61 -18.77
C THR A 220 -8.45 32.74 -18.76
N GLN A 221 -9.04 33.24 -19.82
CA GLN A 221 -10.51 33.36 -19.93
C GLN A 221 -11.21 31.99 -19.87
N LYS A 222 -10.66 30.98 -20.58
CA LYS A 222 -11.21 29.63 -20.56
C LYS A 222 -11.07 28.95 -19.20
N SER A 223 -9.96 29.20 -18.47
CA SER A 223 -9.72 28.65 -17.14
C SER A 223 -10.77 29.14 -16.13
N GLU A 224 -11.11 30.43 -16.16
CA GLU A 224 -12.14 31.00 -15.29
C GLU A 224 -13.47 30.26 -15.43
N LYS A 225 -13.93 30.07 -16.67
CA LYS A 225 -15.19 29.36 -16.93
C LYS A 225 -15.12 27.90 -16.52
N VAL A 226 -14.11 27.17 -16.97
CA VAL A 226 -14.01 25.70 -16.78
C VAL A 226 -13.82 25.34 -15.31
N ILE A 227 -12.96 26.09 -14.60
CA ILE A 227 -12.73 25.86 -13.17
C ILE A 227 -13.95 26.31 -12.37
N GLY A 228 -14.57 27.45 -12.73
CA GLY A 228 -15.80 27.91 -12.10
C GLY A 228 -16.93 26.87 -12.18
N ASP A 229 -17.17 26.29 -13.36
CA ASP A 229 -18.17 25.24 -13.54
C ASP A 229 -17.84 23.99 -12.67
N LEU A 230 -16.57 23.65 -12.54
CA LEU A 230 -16.11 22.53 -11.70
C LEU A 230 -16.33 22.80 -10.20
N LEU A 231 -16.06 24.03 -9.73
CA LEU A 231 -16.29 24.40 -8.34
C LEU A 231 -17.78 24.36 -7.96
N GLU A 232 -18.69 24.74 -8.87
CA GLU A 232 -20.13 24.57 -8.62
C GLU A 232 -20.52 23.10 -8.45
N THR A 233 -19.89 22.21 -9.20
CA THR A 233 -20.08 20.77 -9.00
C THR A 233 -19.57 20.31 -7.64
N TYR A 234 -18.40 20.78 -7.20
CA TYR A 234 -17.89 20.48 -5.84
C TYR A 234 -18.80 20.98 -4.73
N LYS A 235 -19.38 22.19 -4.87
CA LYS A 235 -20.37 22.70 -3.91
C LYS A 235 -21.62 21.82 -3.86
N THR A 236 -22.05 21.32 -5.01
CA THR A 236 -23.19 20.38 -5.09
C THR A 236 -22.88 19.07 -4.37
N VAL A 237 -21.68 18.51 -4.59
CA VAL A 237 -21.22 17.29 -3.90
C VAL A 237 -21.09 17.53 -2.39
N TYR A 238 -20.53 18.67 -1.98
CA TYR A 238 -20.40 19.02 -0.56
C TYR A 238 -21.78 19.11 0.13
N ALA A 239 -22.72 19.83 -0.49
CA ALA A 239 -24.09 19.94 0.02
C ALA A 239 -24.80 18.58 0.14
N PHE A 240 -24.58 17.68 -0.83
CA PHE A 240 -25.10 16.31 -0.78
C PHE A 240 -24.52 15.53 0.42
N PHE A 241 -23.20 15.61 0.65
CA PHE A 241 -22.58 14.96 1.81
C PHE A 241 -23.13 15.50 3.13
N GLU A 242 -23.29 16.81 3.25
CA GLU A 242 -23.74 17.48 4.48
C GLU A 242 -25.23 17.23 4.78
N GLN A 243 -26.09 17.33 3.77
CA GLN A 243 -27.53 17.43 3.94
C GLN A 243 -28.26 16.09 3.76
N GLU A 244 -27.73 15.17 2.94
CA GLU A 244 -28.37 13.92 2.61
C GLU A 244 -27.57 12.72 3.12
N TYR A 245 -26.31 12.59 2.73
CA TYR A 245 -25.51 11.41 3.02
C TYR A 245 -25.19 11.27 4.52
N MET A 246 -24.85 12.37 5.21
CA MET A 246 -24.60 12.40 6.65
C MET A 246 -25.83 11.92 7.46
N VAL A 247 -27.03 12.26 7.02
CA VAL A 247 -28.27 11.84 7.68
C VAL A 247 -28.50 10.33 7.57
N ALA A 248 -28.09 9.74 6.44
CA ALA A 248 -28.19 8.31 6.18
C ALA A 248 -27.03 7.51 6.81
N ALA A 249 -25.91 8.16 7.11
CA ALA A 249 -24.67 7.54 7.60
C ALA A 249 -24.88 6.83 8.94
N LYS A 250 -24.23 5.68 9.11
CA LYS A 250 -24.34 4.85 10.32
C LYS A 250 -23.48 5.38 11.46
N GLU A 251 -23.98 5.35 12.68
CA GLU A 251 -23.21 5.66 13.89
C GLU A 251 -22.22 4.53 14.20
N ASN A 252 -22.67 3.28 14.09
CA ASN A 252 -21.79 2.12 14.28
C ASN A 252 -20.80 2.01 13.10
N PRO A 253 -19.47 1.93 13.38
CA PRO A 253 -18.45 1.97 12.36
C PRO A 253 -18.22 0.65 11.61
N GLY A 254 -18.79 -0.47 12.10
CA GLY A 254 -18.51 -1.80 11.56
C GLY A 254 -19.17 -2.07 10.22
N ILE A 255 -18.39 -2.55 9.23
CA ILE A 255 -18.90 -2.94 7.91
C ILE A 255 -19.97 -4.04 8.01
N SER A 256 -19.93 -4.88 9.04
CA SER A 256 -20.93 -5.93 9.31
C SER A 256 -22.34 -5.41 9.59
N THR A 257 -22.50 -4.10 9.77
CA THR A 257 -23.83 -3.45 9.90
C THR A 257 -24.51 -3.22 8.56
N LEU A 258 -23.78 -3.34 7.47
CA LEU A 258 -24.31 -3.19 6.11
C LEU A 258 -24.88 -4.53 5.60
N PRO A 259 -25.83 -4.48 4.64
CA PRO A 259 -26.30 -5.68 3.95
C PRO A 259 -25.13 -6.44 3.29
N GLY A 260 -24.94 -7.72 3.63
CA GLY A 260 -23.81 -8.53 3.13
C GLY A 260 -22.44 -8.15 3.70
N GLY A 261 -22.39 -7.30 4.73
CA GLY A 261 -21.16 -6.74 5.26
C GLY A 261 -20.27 -7.75 6.00
N LYS A 262 -20.83 -8.79 6.62
CA LYS A 262 -20.04 -9.86 7.24
C LYS A 262 -19.30 -10.68 6.19
N GLU A 263 -19.99 -11.10 5.16
CA GLU A 263 -19.43 -11.85 4.03
C GLU A 263 -18.38 -11.01 3.28
N TYR A 264 -18.63 -9.71 3.13
CA TYR A 264 -17.64 -8.78 2.60
C TYR A 264 -16.39 -8.71 3.47
N TYR A 265 -16.54 -8.62 4.80
CA TYR A 265 -15.39 -8.58 5.70
C TYR A 265 -14.57 -9.88 5.64
N GLU A 266 -15.21 -11.05 5.61
CA GLU A 266 -14.53 -12.34 5.43
C GLU A 266 -13.79 -12.41 4.09
N ASN A 267 -14.36 -11.85 3.03
CA ASN A 267 -13.68 -11.68 1.75
C ASN A 267 -12.46 -10.77 1.87
N ARG A 268 -12.56 -9.63 2.56
CA ARG A 268 -11.42 -8.72 2.80
C ARG A 268 -10.32 -9.37 3.61
N VAL A 269 -10.66 -10.13 4.65
CA VAL A 269 -9.69 -10.93 5.41
C VAL A 269 -8.87 -11.83 4.49
N LYS A 270 -9.53 -12.59 3.62
CA LYS A 270 -8.86 -13.45 2.64
C LYS A 270 -8.00 -12.67 1.65
N HIS A 271 -8.52 -11.54 1.14
CA HIS A 271 -7.80 -10.68 0.20
C HIS A 271 -6.52 -10.12 0.82
N TYR A 272 -6.63 -9.46 1.98
CA TYR A 272 -5.52 -8.77 2.61
C TYR A 272 -4.51 -9.69 3.29
N THR A 273 -4.90 -10.88 3.72
CA THR A 273 -3.95 -11.85 4.30
C THR A 273 -3.41 -12.85 3.28
N THR A 274 -4.11 -13.05 2.17
CA THR A 274 -3.85 -14.12 1.19
C THR A 274 -3.81 -15.53 1.77
N LEU A 275 -4.40 -15.72 2.96
CA LEU A 275 -4.47 -16.97 3.71
C LEU A 275 -5.92 -17.33 4.03
N PRO A 276 -6.25 -18.63 4.23
CA PRO A 276 -7.59 -19.09 4.59
C PRO A 276 -7.86 -18.92 6.10
N LEU A 277 -7.76 -17.67 6.59
CA LEU A 277 -7.99 -17.32 7.99
C LEU A 277 -9.42 -16.83 8.20
N THR A 278 -9.94 -17.05 9.42
CA THR A 278 -11.24 -16.50 9.84
C THR A 278 -11.04 -15.25 10.73
N PRO A 279 -12.01 -14.31 10.75
CA PRO A 279 -11.96 -13.16 11.65
C PRO A 279 -11.73 -13.54 13.11
N ASP A 280 -12.41 -14.60 13.60
CA ASP A 280 -12.24 -15.09 14.98
C ASP A 280 -10.83 -15.61 15.25
N SER A 281 -10.24 -16.37 14.32
CA SER A 281 -8.88 -16.88 14.48
C SER A 281 -7.85 -15.73 14.53
N ILE A 282 -8.05 -14.68 13.72
CA ILE A 282 -7.18 -13.50 13.69
C ILE A 282 -7.35 -12.68 14.98
N HIS A 283 -8.57 -12.49 15.46
CA HIS A 283 -8.83 -11.77 16.70
C HIS A 283 -8.10 -12.42 17.88
N ASN A 284 -8.26 -13.75 18.02
CA ASN A 284 -7.62 -14.51 19.09
C ASN A 284 -6.08 -14.51 18.97
N LEU A 285 -5.55 -14.62 17.75
CA LEU A 285 -4.12 -14.47 17.48
C LEU A 285 -3.63 -13.09 17.91
N GLY A 286 -4.40 -12.03 17.59
CA GLY A 286 -4.10 -10.67 17.98
C GLY A 286 -4.03 -10.50 19.51
N LEU A 287 -4.98 -11.03 20.24
CA LEU A 287 -4.97 -11.00 21.71
C LEU A 287 -3.76 -11.74 22.29
N ALA A 288 -3.39 -12.89 21.74
CA ALA A 288 -2.21 -13.64 22.16
C ALA A 288 -0.90 -12.86 21.90
N GLU A 289 -0.79 -12.23 20.73
CA GLU A 289 0.39 -11.39 20.39
C GLU A 289 0.46 -10.14 21.28
N VAL A 290 -0.67 -9.48 21.54
CA VAL A 290 -0.72 -8.34 22.47
C VAL A 290 -0.21 -8.76 23.86
N ALA A 291 -0.65 -9.91 24.39
CA ALA A 291 -0.18 -10.40 25.69
C ALA A 291 1.33 -10.72 25.67
N ARG A 292 1.82 -11.36 24.61
CA ARG A 292 3.25 -11.69 24.45
C ARG A 292 4.13 -10.43 24.43
N ILE A 293 3.73 -9.45 23.61
CA ILE A 293 4.51 -8.21 23.45
C ILE A 293 4.43 -7.37 24.73
N ARG A 294 3.27 -7.32 25.40
CA ARG A 294 3.11 -6.65 26.69
C ARG A 294 4.10 -7.17 27.72
N SER A 295 4.26 -8.48 27.83
CA SER A 295 5.22 -9.09 28.74
C SER A 295 6.67 -8.68 28.42
N ALA A 296 7.04 -8.60 27.14
CA ALA A 296 8.36 -8.12 26.73
C ALA A 296 8.58 -6.64 27.10
N MET A 297 7.58 -5.79 26.86
CA MET A 297 7.63 -4.35 27.21
C MET A 297 7.75 -4.14 28.73
N GLU A 298 7.05 -4.91 29.55
CA GLU A 298 7.15 -4.87 31.02
C GLU A 298 8.53 -5.31 31.52
N GLY A 299 9.18 -6.25 30.80
CA GLY A 299 10.58 -6.60 31.03
C GLY A 299 11.53 -5.42 30.88
N ILE A 300 11.34 -4.61 29.84
CA ILE A 300 12.15 -3.40 29.57
C ILE A 300 11.91 -2.34 30.67
N ILE A 301 10.66 -2.14 31.09
CA ILE A 301 10.34 -1.22 32.21
C ILE A 301 11.12 -1.61 33.48
N THR A 302 11.20 -2.91 33.74
CA THR A 302 11.97 -3.45 34.86
C THR A 302 13.49 -3.22 34.68
N GLU A 303 14.01 -3.43 33.48
CA GLU A 303 15.41 -3.21 33.13
C GLU A 303 15.84 -1.75 33.36
N VAL A 304 15.03 -0.79 32.90
CA VAL A 304 15.32 0.64 33.12
C VAL A 304 15.00 1.12 34.53
N LYS A 305 14.52 0.24 35.40
CA LYS A 305 14.20 0.51 36.83
C LYS A 305 13.18 1.65 37.00
N PHE A 306 12.26 1.80 36.05
CA PHE A 306 11.21 2.79 36.15
C PHE A 306 10.26 2.44 37.30
N LYS A 307 9.93 3.45 38.12
CA LYS A 307 9.01 3.28 39.25
C LYS A 307 7.63 3.81 38.88
N GLY A 308 6.75 2.93 38.51
CA GLY A 308 5.40 3.23 38.10
C GLY A 308 4.74 2.05 37.39
N SER A 309 3.50 2.18 37.04
CA SER A 309 2.76 1.20 36.22
C SER A 309 3.20 1.29 34.75
N PHE A 310 2.73 0.35 33.95
CA PHE A 310 2.86 0.42 32.49
C PHE A 310 2.27 1.72 31.92
N ALA A 311 1.10 2.13 32.41
CA ALA A 311 0.47 3.39 31.99
C ALA A 311 1.31 4.62 32.33
N ASP A 312 1.94 4.64 33.51
CA ASP A 312 2.87 5.72 33.91
C ASP A 312 4.09 5.78 33.00
N PHE A 313 4.60 4.61 32.59
CA PHE A 313 5.73 4.56 31.66
C PHE A 313 5.36 5.04 30.25
N ILE A 314 4.20 4.65 29.75
CA ILE A 314 3.65 5.18 28.49
C ILE A 314 3.51 6.69 28.56
N GLN A 315 2.98 7.24 29.66
CA GLN A 315 2.84 8.68 29.85
C GLN A 315 4.20 9.39 29.92
N PHE A 316 5.17 8.79 30.60
CA PHE A 316 6.56 9.29 30.62
C PHE A 316 7.13 9.39 29.19
N LEU A 317 7.01 8.31 28.39
CA LEU A 317 7.49 8.28 27.02
C LEU A 317 6.80 9.34 26.13
N ARG A 318 5.50 9.62 26.35
CA ARG A 318 4.73 10.61 25.59
C ARG A 318 5.04 12.05 25.96
N THR A 319 5.61 12.32 27.13
CA THR A 319 5.70 13.70 27.65
C THR A 319 7.12 14.18 27.92
N ASP A 320 8.09 13.29 28.12
CA ASP A 320 9.46 13.71 28.40
C ASP A 320 10.15 14.23 27.13
N ASN A 321 10.72 15.44 27.26
CA ASN A 321 11.36 16.13 26.13
C ASN A 321 12.58 15.43 25.55
N GLN A 322 13.22 14.52 26.30
CA GLN A 322 14.38 13.77 25.81
C GLN A 322 14.06 12.91 24.59
N PHE A 323 12.80 12.54 24.41
CA PHE A 323 12.36 11.65 23.33
C PHE A 323 11.94 12.37 22.05
N TYR A 324 12.17 13.69 21.96
CA TYR A 324 11.74 14.48 20.82
C TYR A 324 12.88 15.28 20.21
N ALA A 325 12.87 15.40 18.89
CA ALA A 325 13.78 16.30 18.17
C ALA A 325 13.49 17.76 18.52
N LYS A 326 14.53 18.59 18.52
CA LYS A 326 14.39 20.03 18.80
C LYS A 326 13.93 20.81 17.57
N THR A 327 14.38 20.37 16.39
CA THR A 327 14.04 20.99 15.11
C THR A 327 13.63 19.90 14.09
N PRO A 328 12.87 20.27 13.04
CA PRO A 328 12.62 19.38 11.90
C PRO A 328 13.90 18.80 11.31
N GLN A 329 14.95 19.61 11.19
CA GLN A 329 16.24 19.20 10.64
C GLN A 329 16.94 18.15 11.52
N ASP A 330 16.84 18.25 12.86
CA ASP A 330 17.41 17.23 13.75
C ASP A 330 16.75 15.86 13.54
N LEU A 331 15.43 15.84 13.33
CA LEU A 331 14.68 14.61 13.05
C LEU A 331 15.13 13.99 11.72
N LEU A 332 15.24 14.78 10.65
CA LEU A 332 15.72 14.34 9.35
C LEU A 332 17.18 13.86 9.38
N ASN A 333 18.04 14.57 10.09
CA ASN A 333 19.45 14.17 10.26
C ASN A 333 19.56 12.82 10.97
N TYR A 334 18.75 12.59 12.01
CA TYR A 334 18.74 11.32 12.73
C TYR A 334 18.20 10.18 11.87
N ALA A 335 17.10 10.39 11.13
CA ALA A 335 16.58 9.41 10.18
C ALA A 335 17.60 9.04 9.09
N SER A 336 18.30 10.04 8.54
CA SER A 336 19.35 9.86 7.53
C SER A 336 20.54 9.06 8.08
N TRP A 337 20.97 9.37 9.31
CA TRP A 337 22.04 8.62 9.97
C TRP A 337 21.65 7.17 10.23
N LEU A 338 20.40 6.92 10.71
CA LEU A 338 19.88 5.58 10.92
C LEU A 338 19.82 4.79 9.60
N SER A 339 19.37 5.43 8.52
CA SER A 339 19.34 4.83 7.19
C SER A 339 20.74 4.39 6.75
N LYS A 340 21.74 5.26 6.92
CA LYS A 340 23.12 4.93 6.54
C LYS A 340 23.76 3.88 7.45
N LYS A 341 23.43 3.87 8.74
CA LYS A 341 23.84 2.83 9.67
C LYS A 341 23.27 1.46 9.26
N ALA A 342 21.97 1.41 8.89
CA ALA A 342 21.30 0.19 8.43
C ALA A 342 21.92 -0.33 7.12
N GLU A 343 22.15 0.55 6.13
CA GLU A 343 22.85 0.19 4.89
C GLU A 343 24.19 -0.51 5.15
N GLY A 344 24.96 -0.02 6.11
CA GLY A 344 26.24 -0.61 6.47
C GLY A 344 26.16 -2.04 7.03
N GLN A 345 24.97 -2.49 7.48
CA GLN A 345 24.74 -3.85 7.94
C GLN A 345 24.24 -4.79 6.83
N LEU A 346 23.66 -4.28 5.74
CA LEU A 346 23.03 -5.11 4.70
C LEU A 346 23.91 -6.27 4.19
N PRO A 347 25.22 -6.09 3.91
CA PRO A 347 26.05 -7.17 3.39
C PRO A 347 26.19 -8.39 4.32
N LYS A 348 25.84 -8.28 5.60
CA LYS A 348 25.85 -9.39 6.55
C LYS A 348 24.57 -10.24 6.48
N TYR A 349 23.49 -9.66 5.99
CA TYR A 349 22.14 -10.24 6.03
C TYR A 349 21.56 -10.49 4.65
N PHE A 350 22.14 -9.93 3.58
CA PHE A 350 21.63 -10.00 2.21
C PHE A 350 22.75 -10.32 1.23
N ASN A 351 22.51 -11.29 0.34
CA ASN A 351 23.44 -11.64 -0.73
C ASN A 351 23.24 -10.80 -1.99
N ALA A 352 22.01 -10.32 -2.22
CA ALA A 352 21.68 -9.38 -3.29
C ALA A 352 21.32 -8.02 -2.69
N LEU A 353 21.90 -6.95 -3.26
CA LEU A 353 21.60 -5.57 -2.91
C LEU A 353 20.97 -4.88 -4.12
N TYR A 354 20.18 -3.87 -3.85
CA TYR A 354 19.55 -3.00 -4.84
C TYR A 354 20.57 -2.02 -5.46
N SER A 355 20.25 -1.51 -6.66
CA SER A 355 21.07 -0.48 -7.33
C SER A 355 20.44 0.92 -7.28
N LEU A 356 19.11 1.02 -7.14
CA LEU A 356 18.39 2.29 -7.08
C LEU A 356 18.66 3.00 -5.74
N PRO A 357 19.19 4.24 -5.72
CA PRO A 357 19.39 4.98 -4.48
C PRO A 357 18.07 5.47 -3.88
N PHE A 358 18.12 5.90 -2.60
CA PHE A 358 17.02 6.60 -1.95
C PHE A 358 17.52 7.83 -1.19
N THR A 359 16.59 8.73 -0.86
CA THR A 359 16.79 9.93 -0.05
C THR A 359 15.85 9.94 1.15
N VAL A 360 16.15 10.77 2.15
CA VAL A 360 15.29 11.04 3.30
C VAL A 360 14.81 12.47 3.20
N GLU A 361 13.49 12.64 3.09
CA GLU A 361 12.87 13.95 2.87
C GLU A 361 11.70 14.19 3.83
N PRO A 362 11.36 15.45 4.12
CA PRO A 362 10.15 15.72 4.88
C PRO A 362 8.90 15.39 4.06
N VAL A 363 7.84 14.94 4.73
CA VAL A 363 6.51 14.88 4.11
C VAL A 363 6.15 16.27 3.59
N PRO A 364 5.60 16.42 2.36
CA PRO A 364 5.19 17.71 1.81
C PRO A 364 4.27 18.49 2.77
N ALA A 365 4.57 19.76 2.98
CA ALA A 365 3.90 20.59 4.00
C ALA A 365 2.37 20.67 3.83
N SER A 366 1.89 20.56 2.58
CA SER A 366 0.45 20.59 2.26
C SER A 366 -0.34 19.41 2.81
N ILE A 367 0.29 18.24 3.00
CA ILE A 367 -0.36 17.01 3.50
C ILE A 367 0.12 16.61 4.90
N ALA A 368 1.26 17.14 5.36
CA ALA A 368 1.91 16.73 6.61
C ALA A 368 1.00 16.78 7.86
N PRO A 369 0.05 17.75 8.03
CA PRO A 369 -0.83 17.81 9.19
C PRO A 369 -1.70 16.57 9.42
N THR A 370 -2.17 15.94 8.34
CA THR A 370 -3.05 14.75 8.37
C THR A 370 -2.35 13.45 8.01
N TYR A 371 -1.03 13.51 7.73
CA TYR A 371 -0.24 12.38 7.27
C TYR A 371 0.36 11.59 8.44
N THR A 372 0.66 10.29 8.19
CA THR A 372 1.31 9.39 9.15
C THR A 372 2.74 9.82 9.50
N GLY A 373 3.43 9.08 10.39
CA GLY A 373 4.80 9.36 10.84
C GLY A 373 5.87 9.32 9.74
N GLY A 374 5.67 8.52 8.71
CA GLY A 374 6.54 8.39 7.55
C GLY A 374 5.98 7.40 6.55
N ARG A 375 6.57 7.37 5.34
CA ARG A 375 6.21 6.44 4.27
C ARG A 375 7.35 6.35 3.26
N TYR A 376 7.54 5.17 2.68
CA TYR A 376 8.38 5.02 1.49
C TYR A 376 7.61 5.38 0.22
N VAL A 377 8.25 6.14 -0.66
CA VAL A 377 7.77 6.47 -2.01
C VAL A 377 8.73 5.82 -3.01
N PRO A 378 8.24 4.92 -3.88
CA PRO A 378 9.08 4.26 -4.85
C PRO A 378 9.73 5.23 -5.85
N GLY A 379 10.99 4.99 -6.15
CA GLY A 379 11.71 5.63 -7.27
C GLY A 379 11.75 4.74 -8.51
N SER A 380 12.29 5.26 -9.60
CA SER A 380 12.44 4.51 -10.84
C SER A 380 13.65 5.00 -11.66
N TRP A 381 14.40 4.06 -12.24
CA TRP A 381 15.45 4.38 -13.20
C TRP A 381 14.89 4.99 -14.50
N ASP A 382 13.67 4.62 -14.90
CA ASP A 382 13.05 5.14 -16.14
C ASP A 382 12.73 6.63 -16.00
N THR A 383 12.25 7.04 -14.84
CA THR A 383 11.97 8.46 -14.54
C THR A 383 13.18 9.18 -13.93
N LYS A 384 14.31 8.48 -13.71
CA LYS A 384 15.53 9.00 -13.05
C LYS A 384 15.23 9.59 -11.66
N SER A 385 14.29 9.00 -10.93
CA SER A 385 13.91 9.39 -9.57
C SER A 385 14.45 8.39 -8.55
N ALA A 386 15.06 8.88 -7.48
CA ALA A 386 15.42 8.06 -6.33
C ALA A 386 14.16 7.64 -5.55
N GLY A 387 14.24 6.54 -4.81
CA GLY A 387 13.24 6.26 -3.78
C GLY A 387 13.28 7.33 -2.68
N ILE A 388 12.17 7.58 -2.00
CA ILE A 388 12.11 8.59 -0.95
C ILE A 388 11.56 7.96 0.34
N TYR A 389 12.32 8.05 1.41
CA TYR A 389 11.81 7.84 2.74
C TYR A 389 11.30 9.19 3.28
N TRP A 390 9.99 9.40 3.22
CA TRP A 390 9.35 10.56 3.84
C TRP A 390 9.30 10.41 5.36
N VAL A 391 9.75 11.45 6.07
CA VAL A 391 9.67 11.59 7.51
C VAL A 391 8.77 12.79 7.83
N ASN A 392 7.71 12.57 8.58
CA ASN A 392 6.79 13.65 8.91
C ASN A 392 7.37 14.56 10.00
N THR A 393 7.74 15.76 9.62
CA THR A 393 8.31 16.78 10.52
C THR A 393 7.26 17.72 11.11
N TYR A 394 5.99 17.58 10.74
CA TYR A 394 4.90 18.34 11.34
C TYR A 394 4.63 17.84 12.77
N ASN A 395 4.45 18.80 13.70
CA ASN A 395 4.19 18.51 15.11
C ASN A 395 5.22 17.55 15.74
N LEU A 396 6.45 18.01 15.94
CA LEU A 396 7.57 17.19 16.48
C LEU A 396 7.24 16.49 17.80
N LYS A 397 6.30 17.01 18.60
CA LYS A 397 5.81 16.36 19.83
C LYS A 397 5.00 15.08 19.60
N SER A 398 4.64 14.80 18.37
CA SER A 398 4.05 13.52 17.96
C SER A 398 5.08 12.56 17.35
N ARG A 399 6.36 12.94 17.21
CA ARG A 399 7.40 12.20 16.50
C ARG A 399 8.51 11.80 17.47
N THR A 400 8.37 10.63 18.08
CA THR A 400 9.28 10.16 19.12
C THR A 400 10.56 9.59 18.52
N LEU A 401 11.72 9.98 19.07
CA LEU A 401 13.02 9.50 18.60
C LEU A 401 13.24 8.00 18.85
N TYR A 402 12.64 7.45 19.90
CA TYR A 402 12.80 6.02 20.23
C TYR A 402 12.08 5.08 19.27
N THR A 403 11.08 5.56 18.51
CA THR A 403 10.42 4.76 17.46
C THR A 403 11.08 4.93 16.09
N LEU A 404 11.91 5.95 15.91
CA LEU A 404 12.48 6.29 14.61
C LEU A 404 13.38 5.18 14.03
N PRO A 405 14.18 4.42 14.82
CA PRO A 405 14.92 3.28 14.29
C PRO A 405 14.02 2.22 13.65
N ALA A 406 12.88 1.88 14.29
CA ALA A 406 11.92 0.92 13.74
C ALA A 406 11.28 1.45 12.46
N LEU A 407 10.84 2.71 12.44
CA LEU A 407 10.28 3.35 11.24
C LEU A 407 11.31 3.37 10.09
N THR A 408 12.56 3.71 10.37
CA THR A 408 13.62 3.72 9.36
C THR A 408 13.87 2.33 8.76
N LEU A 409 13.86 1.29 9.58
CA LEU A 409 14.02 -0.10 9.12
C LEU A 409 12.82 -0.57 8.29
N HIS A 410 11.62 -0.08 8.59
CA HIS A 410 10.39 -0.37 7.87
C HIS A 410 10.35 0.32 6.50
N GLU A 411 10.57 1.64 6.46
CA GLU A 411 10.38 2.45 5.26
C GLU A 411 11.61 2.45 4.33
N ALA A 412 12.81 2.52 4.91
CA ALA A 412 14.05 2.53 4.16
C ALA A 412 14.62 1.11 3.97
N VAL A 413 15.74 0.79 4.62
CA VAL A 413 16.42 -0.49 4.49
C VAL A 413 16.58 -1.20 5.83
N PRO A 414 16.32 -2.52 5.87
CA PRO A 414 16.03 -3.44 4.76
C PRO A 414 14.56 -3.52 4.34
N GLY A 415 13.70 -2.59 4.76
CA GLY A 415 12.26 -2.62 4.53
C GLY A 415 11.83 -2.27 3.11
N HIS A 416 10.85 -1.35 2.98
CA HIS A 416 10.17 -1.08 1.72
C HIS A 416 11.08 -0.62 0.59
N HIS A 417 12.10 0.20 0.86
CA HIS A 417 13.02 0.60 -0.20
C HIS A 417 13.77 -0.59 -0.80
N LEU A 418 14.42 -1.42 0.04
CA LEU A 418 15.15 -2.59 -0.45
C LEU A 418 14.22 -3.56 -1.19
N GLN A 419 13.04 -3.83 -0.64
CA GLN A 419 12.04 -4.70 -1.25
C GLN A 419 11.59 -4.20 -2.63
N SER A 420 11.21 -2.93 -2.72
CA SER A 420 10.73 -2.31 -3.97
C SER A 420 11.83 -2.21 -5.02
N ALA A 421 13.04 -1.83 -4.62
CA ALA A 421 14.17 -1.70 -5.53
C ALA A 421 14.59 -3.06 -6.11
N ILE A 422 14.65 -4.13 -5.28
CA ILE A 422 14.89 -5.48 -5.78
C ILE A 422 13.78 -5.91 -6.75
N ALA A 423 12.51 -5.68 -6.41
CA ALA A 423 11.39 -6.05 -7.27
C ALA A 423 11.43 -5.34 -8.63
N ALA A 424 11.79 -4.06 -8.66
CA ALA A 424 11.93 -3.27 -9.88
C ALA A 424 13.10 -3.73 -10.78
N GLU A 425 14.10 -4.41 -10.22
CA GLU A 425 15.25 -4.94 -10.96
C GLU A 425 15.02 -6.33 -11.55
N ILE A 426 13.90 -6.99 -11.24
CA ILE A 426 13.56 -8.31 -11.79
C ILE A 426 13.18 -8.15 -13.26
N LYS A 427 13.96 -8.80 -14.13
CA LYS A 427 13.74 -8.74 -15.59
C LYS A 427 12.69 -9.74 -16.05
N GLY A 428 11.91 -9.36 -17.08
CA GLY A 428 10.98 -10.25 -17.76
C GLY A 428 9.65 -10.46 -17.01
N LEU A 429 9.36 -9.67 -15.97
CA LEU A 429 8.04 -9.65 -15.36
C LEU A 429 7.08 -8.79 -16.21
N PRO A 430 5.81 -9.20 -16.35
CA PRO A 430 4.75 -8.31 -16.87
C PRO A 430 4.60 -7.05 -15.98
N ASP A 431 4.26 -5.91 -16.59
CA ASP A 431 4.16 -4.61 -15.90
C ASP A 431 3.28 -4.67 -14.64
N PHE A 432 2.12 -5.32 -14.70
CA PHE A 432 1.22 -5.43 -13.55
C PHE A 432 1.87 -6.10 -12.32
N ARG A 433 2.93 -6.89 -12.48
CA ARG A 433 3.65 -7.55 -11.38
C ARG A 433 4.48 -6.57 -10.56
N THR A 434 4.93 -5.48 -11.16
CA THR A 434 5.64 -4.40 -10.48
C THR A 434 4.69 -3.38 -9.87
N GLU A 435 3.48 -3.28 -10.40
CA GLU A 435 2.45 -2.33 -9.97
C GLU A 435 1.54 -2.88 -8.87
N TYR A 436 1.24 -4.20 -8.89
CA TYR A 436 0.30 -4.81 -7.95
C TYR A 436 0.97 -5.17 -6.62
N TYR A 437 0.54 -4.50 -5.56
CA TYR A 437 1.08 -4.65 -4.21
C TYR A 437 0.27 -5.66 -3.39
N ILE A 438 0.88 -6.80 -3.04
CA ILE A 438 0.31 -7.76 -2.07
C ILE A 438 0.62 -7.25 -0.66
N SER A 439 -0.38 -6.64 -0.03
CA SER A 439 -0.22 -5.94 1.25
C SER A 439 0.40 -6.82 2.35
N ALA A 440 -0.04 -8.08 2.50
CA ALA A 440 0.53 -8.98 3.51
C ALA A 440 2.00 -9.33 3.27
N PHE A 441 2.44 -9.36 2.01
CA PHE A 441 3.85 -9.55 1.69
C PHE A 441 4.67 -8.30 1.99
N GLY A 442 4.23 -7.15 1.48
CA GLY A 442 4.98 -5.89 1.62
C GLY A 442 5.07 -5.41 3.07
N GLU A 443 3.93 -5.30 3.74
CA GLU A 443 3.85 -4.85 5.13
C GLU A 443 4.42 -5.88 6.11
N GLY A 444 4.21 -7.17 5.80
CA GLY A 444 4.83 -8.26 6.56
C GLY A 444 6.35 -8.21 6.51
N TRP A 445 6.93 -7.89 5.36
CA TRP A 445 8.37 -7.67 5.19
C TRP A 445 8.84 -6.43 5.95
N GLY A 446 8.14 -5.31 5.86
CA GLY A 446 8.46 -4.09 6.62
C GLY A 446 8.53 -4.36 8.13
N LEU A 447 7.51 -5.04 8.68
CA LEU A 447 7.48 -5.38 10.10
C LEU A 447 8.53 -6.45 10.48
N TYR A 448 8.82 -7.42 9.60
CA TYR A 448 9.94 -8.34 9.77
C TYR A 448 11.30 -7.61 9.78
N SER A 449 11.45 -6.57 8.97
CA SER A 449 12.66 -5.73 8.95
C SER A 449 12.88 -4.98 10.26
N GLU A 450 11.81 -4.51 10.90
CA GLU A 450 11.88 -3.96 12.27
C GLU A 450 12.41 -5.01 13.27
N PHE A 451 11.92 -6.25 13.18
CA PHE A 451 12.39 -7.35 14.01
C PHE A 451 13.87 -7.68 13.71
N LEU A 452 14.27 -7.78 12.45
CA LEU A 452 15.65 -8.06 12.03
C LEU A 452 16.62 -6.99 12.55
N GLY A 453 16.14 -5.78 12.79
CA GLY A 453 16.91 -4.69 13.38
C GLY A 453 17.55 -4.99 14.73
N GLU A 454 17.00 -5.95 15.50
CA GLU A 454 17.63 -6.42 16.75
C GLU A 454 18.95 -7.13 16.44
N GLU A 455 18.95 -8.07 15.50
CA GLU A 455 20.14 -8.81 15.06
C GLU A 455 21.15 -7.88 14.35
N MET A 456 20.67 -6.87 13.63
CA MET A 456 21.50 -5.85 12.98
C MET A 456 22.12 -4.85 13.97
N GLY A 457 21.79 -4.89 15.26
CA GLY A 457 22.28 -3.96 16.28
C GLY A 457 21.82 -2.51 16.06
N MET A 458 20.61 -2.34 15.52
CA MET A 458 20.06 -1.01 15.23
C MET A 458 19.47 -0.33 16.46
N TYR A 459 18.97 -1.09 17.43
CA TYR A 459 18.42 -0.60 18.70
C TYR A 459 19.52 -0.54 19.76
N THR A 460 19.91 0.64 20.17
CA THR A 460 21.09 0.88 21.03
C THR A 460 20.75 1.22 22.46
N THR A 461 19.50 1.49 22.74
CA THR A 461 18.99 1.81 24.08
C THR A 461 17.75 0.97 24.41
N PRO A 462 17.45 0.70 25.69
CA PRO A 462 16.20 0.05 26.08
C PRO A 462 14.96 0.79 25.59
N TYR A 463 15.01 2.13 25.47
CA TYR A 463 13.91 2.92 24.94
C TYR A 463 13.67 2.66 23.45
N GLU A 464 14.71 2.48 22.63
CA GLU A 464 14.57 2.11 21.23
C GLU A 464 14.04 0.69 21.07
N VAL A 465 14.46 -0.26 21.92
CA VAL A 465 13.86 -1.60 21.98
C VAL A 465 12.38 -1.52 22.35
N PHE A 466 12.02 -0.68 23.32
CA PHE A 466 10.62 -0.43 23.66
C PHE A 466 9.86 0.24 22.49
N GLY A 467 10.50 1.12 21.75
CA GLY A 467 9.98 1.74 20.52
C GLY A 467 9.63 0.71 19.46
N ARG A 468 10.54 -0.25 19.21
CA ARG A 468 10.29 -1.39 18.32
C ARG A 468 9.08 -2.21 18.80
N HIS A 469 9.03 -2.54 20.09
CA HIS A 469 7.88 -3.24 20.67
C HIS A 469 6.58 -2.41 20.61
N THR A 470 6.66 -1.09 20.71
CA THR A 470 5.49 -0.19 20.50
C THR A 470 4.95 -0.35 19.07
N TYR A 471 5.82 -0.42 18.06
CA TYR A 471 5.42 -0.62 16.67
C TYR A 471 4.89 -2.04 16.42
N GLU A 472 5.52 -3.06 16.97
CA GLU A 472 5.02 -4.44 16.93
C GLU A 472 3.65 -4.56 17.63
N MET A 473 3.50 -3.95 18.83
CA MET A 473 2.26 -3.91 19.60
C MET A 473 1.13 -3.22 18.80
N TRP A 474 1.44 -2.10 18.19
CA TRP A 474 0.48 -1.40 17.34
C TRP A 474 -0.08 -2.33 16.25
N ARG A 475 0.80 -3.08 15.55
CA ARG A 475 0.36 -4.00 14.49
C ARG A 475 -0.34 -5.26 15.06
N ALA A 476 -0.02 -5.69 16.27
CA ALA A 476 -0.78 -6.72 16.96
C ALA A 476 -2.17 -6.24 17.37
N CYS A 477 -2.29 -5.00 17.89
CA CYS A 477 -3.57 -4.37 18.19
C CYS A 477 -4.47 -4.25 16.95
N ARG A 478 -3.91 -4.03 15.74
CA ARG A 478 -4.67 -4.00 14.49
C ARG A 478 -5.48 -5.27 14.27
N LEU A 479 -4.91 -6.45 14.58
CA LEU A 479 -5.64 -7.73 14.46
C LEU A 479 -6.89 -7.78 15.35
N VAL A 480 -6.81 -7.15 16.53
CA VAL A 480 -7.91 -7.14 17.51
C VAL A 480 -8.95 -6.06 17.16
N VAL A 481 -8.51 -4.84 16.85
CA VAL A 481 -9.44 -3.72 16.64
C VAL A 481 -10.13 -3.79 15.29
N ASP A 482 -9.46 -4.20 14.21
CA ASP A 482 -10.07 -4.33 12.89
C ASP A 482 -11.18 -5.42 12.92
N THR A 483 -10.86 -6.61 13.43
CA THR A 483 -11.86 -7.68 13.64
C THR A 483 -12.92 -7.30 14.68
N GLY A 484 -12.53 -6.55 15.69
CA GLY A 484 -13.43 -6.00 16.73
C GLY A 484 -14.50 -5.10 16.12
N ILE A 485 -14.09 -4.12 15.31
CA ILE A 485 -14.98 -3.15 14.65
C ILE A 485 -15.85 -3.87 13.62
N HIS A 486 -15.24 -4.58 12.67
CA HIS A 486 -15.90 -5.04 11.46
C HIS A 486 -16.63 -6.38 11.60
N TYR A 487 -16.34 -7.16 12.63
CA TYR A 487 -16.94 -8.48 12.82
C TYR A 487 -17.62 -8.68 14.18
N LYS A 488 -17.05 -8.09 15.25
CA LYS A 488 -17.56 -8.27 16.63
C LYS A 488 -18.42 -7.10 17.12
N GLY A 489 -18.58 -6.04 16.32
CA GLY A 489 -19.47 -4.91 16.62
C GLY A 489 -18.91 -3.90 17.62
N TRP A 490 -17.59 -3.82 17.78
CA TRP A 490 -16.96 -2.80 18.63
C TRP A 490 -17.28 -1.39 18.15
N THR A 491 -17.52 -0.53 19.11
CA THR A 491 -17.62 0.91 18.87
C THR A 491 -16.24 1.51 18.57
N ARG A 492 -16.22 2.68 17.95
CA ARG A 492 -15.01 3.48 17.76
C ARG A 492 -14.28 3.74 19.08
N ASN A 493 -15.03 4.04 20.16
CA ASN A 493 -14.43 4.33 21.46
C ASN A 493 -13.77 3.09 22.10
N GLU A 494 -14.33 1.90 21.95
CA GLU A 494 -13.70 0.66 22.41
C GLU A 494 -12.38 0.41 21.67
N ALA A 495 -12.35 0.62 20.34
CA ALA A 495 -11.16 0.50 19.53
C ALA A 495 -10.07 1.53 19.91
N LEU A 496 -10.45 2.81 20.07
CA LEU A 496 -9.55 3.88 20.53
C LEU A 496 -8.94 3.55 21.89
N LYS A 497 -9.77 3.12 22.85
CA LYS A 497 -9.32 2.74 24.19
C LYS A 497 -8.33 1.59 24.13
N PHE A 498 -8.66 0.52 23.40
CA PHE A 498 -7.80 -0.65 23.30
C PHE A 498 -6.41 -0.30 22.73
N LEU A 499 -6.37 0.48 21.66
CA LEU A 499 -5.10 0.89 21.04
C LEU A 499 -4.29 1.84 21.94
N ALA A 500 -4.95 2.81 22.58
CA ALA A 500 -4.31 3.80 23.46
C ALA A 500 -3.69 3.18 24.72
N GLU A 501 -4.35 2.17 25.32
CA GLU A 501 -3.91 1.50 26.53
C GLU A 501 -2.77 0.50 26.30
N ASN A 502 -2.56 0.07 25.05
CA ASN A 502 -1.54 -0.92 24.71
C ASN A 502 -0.30 -0.33 24.03
N THR A 503 -0.33 0.90 23.54
CA THR A 503 0.77 1.50 22.77
C THR A 503 1.22 2.84 23.35
N ALA A 504 2.46 3.23 23.06
CA ALA A 504 2.99 4.56 23.36
C ALA A 504 2.78 5.57 22.20
N LEU A 505 1.90 5.26 21.25
CA LEU A 505 1.53 6.17 20.16
C LEU A 505 0.88 7.44 20.73
N SER A 506 1.06 8.58 20.06
CA SER A 506 0.33 9.79 20.39
C SER A 506 -1.18 9.60 20.22
N MET A 507 -2.00 10.32 20.99
CA MET A 507 -3.46 10.23 20.85
C MET A 507 -3.94 10.68 19.46
N HIS A 508 -3.20 11.57 18.80
CA HIS A 508 -3.47 11.93 17.42
C HIS A 508 -3.31 10.72 16.48
N GLU A 509 -2.19 9.99 16.58
CA GLU A 509 -1.95 8.78 15.79
C GLU A 509 -2.98 7.69 16.09
N VAL A 510 -3.33 7.47 17.36
CA VAL A 510 -4.37 6.51 17.75
C VAL A 510 -5.70 6.83 17.06
N THR A 511 -6.08 8.12 17.02
CA THR A 511 -7.34 8.55 16.41
C THR A 511 -7.32 8.37 14.89
N THR A 512 -6.27 8.86 14.24
CA THR A 512 -6.10 8.76 12.78
C THR A 512 -6.10 7.29 12.32
N GLU A 513 -5.41 6.43 13.05
CA GLU A 513 -5.33 5.00 12.71
C GLU A 513 -6.67 4.27 12.90
N ILE A 514 -7.41 4.52 13.98
CA ILE A 514 -8.73 3.90 14.16
C ILE A 514 -9.69 4.34 13.06
N ASP A 515 -9.71 5.62 12.69
CA ASP A 515 -10.54 6.12 11.60
C ASP A 515 -10.14 5.52 10.25
N ARG A 516 -8.83 5.31 10.02
CA ARG A 516 -8.31 4.60 8.86
C ARG A 516 -8.82 3.15 8.82
N TYR A 517 -8.77 2.40 9.95
CA TYR A 517 -9.27 1.02 9.97
C TYR A 517 -10.77 0.96 9.71
N ILE A 518 -11.54 1.90 10.24
CA ILE A 518 -12.99 2.02 9.97
C ILE A 518 -13.25 2.21 8.46
N GLY A 519 -12.46 3.04 7.78
CA GLY A 519 -12.62 3.32 6.35
C GLY A 519 -12.07 2.23 5.44
N TRP A 520 -11.18 1.35 5.95
CA TRP A 520 -10.48 0.36 5.13
C TRP A 520 -10.48 -1.04 5.74
N PRO A 521 -11.64 -1.74 5.76
CA PRO A 521 -11.81 -3.03 6.41
C PRO A 521 -10.81 -4.09 5.96
N GLY A 522 -10.14 -4.73 6.91
CA GLY A 522 -9.23 -5.86 6.69
C GLY A 522 -7.80 -5.49 6.29
N GLN A 523 -7.52 -4.27 5.78
CA GLN A 523 -6.17 -3.90 5.36
C GLN A 523 -5.17 -3.93 6.52
N ALA A 524 -5.59 -3.48 7.68
CA ALA A 524 -4.76 -3.42 8.88
C ALA A 524 -4.23 -4.80 9.34
N LEU A 525 -4.87 -5.90 8.92
CA LEU A 525 -4.47 -7.26 9.26
C LEU A 525 -3.17 -7.69 8.56
N SER A 526 -2.90 -7.13 7.39
CA SER A 526 -1.78 -7.49 6.51
C SER A 526 -0.43 -7.51 7.22
N TYR A 527 -0.16 -6.49 8.01
CA TYR A 527 1.12 -6.25 8.68
C TYR A 527 1.56 -7.40 9.57
N LYS A 528 0.77 -7.68 10.60
CA LYS A 528 1.14 -8.67 11.61
C LYS A 528 0.99 -10.10 11.08
N ILE A 529 -0.01 -10.38 10.25
CA ILE A 529 -0.17 -11.69 9.61
C ILE A 529 1.02 -11.98 8.69
N GLY A 530 1.46 -11.01 7.90
CA GLY A 530 2.62 -11.15 7.01
C GLY A 530 3.90 -11.40 7.79
N GLU A 531 4.18 -10.61 8.84
CA GLU A 531 5.36 -10.79 9.70
C GLU A 531 5.38 -12.18 10.36
N ILE A 532 4.26 -12.58 10.95
CA ILE A 532 4.15 -13.90 11.58
C ILE A 532 4.48 -15.01 10.57
N LYS A 533 3.95 -14.91 9.34
CA LYS A 533 4.23 -15.89 8.28
C LYS A 533 5.70 -15.92 7.89
N ILE A 534 6.34 -14.78 7.69
CA ILE A 534 7.76 -14.69 7.35
C ILE A 534 8.63 -15.27 8.48
N LYS A 535 8.33 -14.96 9.74
CA LYS A 535 9.03 -15.52 10.91
C LYS A 535 8.85 -17.03 11.04
N GLN A 536 7.63 -17.53 10.76
CA GLN A 536 7.37 -18.98 10.72
C GLN A 536 8.20 -19.67 9.63
N LEU A 537 8.27 -19.08 8.43
CA LEU A 537 9.07 -19.60 7.32
C LEU A 537 10.56 -19.57 7.63
N ARG A 538 11.04 -18.51 8.27
CA ARG A 538 12.42 -18.43 8.74
C ARG A 538 12.73 -19.55 9.72
N LYS A 539 11.91 -19.71 10.77
CA LYS A 539 12.09 -20.77 11.76
C LYS A 539 12.07 -22.17 11.12
N LYS A 540 11.12 -22.43 10.22
CA LYS A 540 11.04 -23.68 9.44
C LYS A 540 12.34 -23.95 8.69
N THR A 541 12.90 -22.92 8.05
CA THR A 541 14.14 -23.02 7.29
C THR A 541 15.35 -23.28 8.18
N GLU A 542 15.45 -22.57 9.31
CA GLU A 542 16.52 -22.77 10.32
C GLU A 542 16.50 -24.19 10.87
N GLU A 543 15.30 -24.71 11.21
CA GLU A 543 15.13 -26.09 11.71
C GLU A 543 15.47 -27.15 10.64
N ALA A 544 15.05 -26.94 9.39
CA ALA A 544 15.28 -27.88 8.30
C ALA A 544 16.74 -27.94 7.85
N LEU A 545 17.41 -26.81 7.76
CA LEU A 545 18.77 -26.68 7.23
C LEU A 545 19.86 -26.76 8.31
N GLY A 546 19.55 -26.45 9.56
CA GLY A 546 20.51 -26.46 10.66
C GLY A 546 21.77 -25.66 10.33
N LYS A 547 22.93 -26.32 10.31
CA LYS A 547 24.23 -25.66 10.02
C LYS A 547 24.36 -25.15 8.57
N GLN A 548 23.48 -25.56 7.65
CA GLN A 548 23.47 -25.09 6.27
C GLN A 548 22.59 -23.83 6.08
N PHE A 549 21.88 -23.40 7.13
CA PHE A 549 21.09 -22.18 7.07
C PHE A 549 21.98 -20.96 6.81
N ASN A 550 21.58 -20.17 5.82
CA ASN A 550 22.21 -18.88 5.50
C ASN A 550 21.11 -17.82 5.41
N ILE A 551 21.22 -16.80 6.25
CA ILE A 551 20.21 -15.74 6.34
C ILE A 551 20.08 -14.93 5.05
N GLY A 552 21.17 -14.68 4.34
CA GLY A 552 21.17 -13.95 3.07
C GLY A 552 20.48 -14.73 1.95
N GLU A 553 20.69 -16.06 1.89
CA GLU A 553 19.97 -16.94 0.95
C GLU A 553 18.49 -17.03 1.29
N PHE A 554 18.13 -17.10 2.57
CA PHE A 554 16.74 -17.07 3.01
C PHE A 554 16.05 -15.76 2.57
N HIS A 555 16.67 -14.60 2.83
CA HIS A 555 16.12 -13.32 2.38
C HIS A 555 16.02 -13.22 0.86
N ASN A 556 17.00 -13.78 0.14
CA ASN A 556 16.93 -13.87 -1.31
C ASN A 556 15.74 -14.73 -1.76
N ALA A 557 15.51 -15.89 -1.12
CA ALA A 557 14.36 -16.74 -1.41
C ALA A 557 13.01 -16.04 -1.13
N ILE A 558 12.94 -15.11 -0.17
CA ILE A 558 11.75 -14.28 0.07
C ILE A 558 11.55 -13.24 -1.03
N LEU A 559 12.60 -12.50 -1.43
CA LEU A 559 12.47 -11.26 -2.21
C LEU A 559 12.61 -11.45 -3.73
N GLN A 560 13.26 -12.51 -4.20
CA GLN A 560 13.68 -12.70 -5.60
C GLN A 560 12.55 -12.72 -6.63
N ASN A 561 11.31 -12.90 -6.20
CA ASN A 561 10.14 -12.99 -7.09
C ASN A 561 9.21 -11.77 -6.98
N GLY A 562 9.63 -10.69 -6.32
CA GLY A 562 8.80 -9.51 -6.08
C GLY A 562 7.64 -9.78 -5.12
N SER A 563 6.56 -9.02 -5.24
CA SER A 563 5.37 -9.13 -4.38
C SER A 563 4.58 -10.40 -4.71
N VAL A 564 4.37 -11.28 -3.72
CA VAL A 564 3.73 -12.59 -3.89
C VAL A 564 2.72 -12.89 -2.78
N PRO A 565 1.63 -13.64 -3.07
CA PRO A 565 0.74 -14.15 -2.04
C PRO A 565 1.48 -15.04 -1.02
N LEU A 566 1.13 -14.96 0.27
CA LEU A 566 1.83 -15.69 1.33
C LEU A 566 1.77 -17.22 1.14
N THR A 567 0.74 -17.73 0.47
CA THR A 567 0.65 -19.17 0.10
C THR A 567 1.72 -19.58 -0.91
N LEU A 568 2.03 -18.72 -1.88
CA LEU A 568 3.10 -18.97 -2.85
C LEU A 568 4.47 -18.68 -2.25
N LEU A 569 4.58 -17.71 -1.34
CA LEU A 569 5.80 -17.48 -0.59
C LEU A 569 6.23 -18.73 0.19
N GLU A 570 5.29 -19.45 0.80
CA GLU A 570 5.58 -20.72 1.47
C GLU A 570 6.15 -21.77 0.51
N LYS A 571 5.50 -21.95 -0.66
CA LYS A 571 6.00 -22.86 -1.70
C LYS A 571 7.44 -22.52 -2.16
N GLN A 572 7.75 -21.22 -2.30
CA GLN A 572 9.09 -20.76 -2.68
C GLN A 572 10.14 -21.11 -1.63
N VAL A 573 9.82 -20.90 -0.36
CA VAL A 573 10.72 -21.25 0.74
C VAL A 573 10.89 -22.77 0.85
N ASP A 574 9.84 -23.54 0.64
CA ASP A 574 9.92 -25.02 0.60
C ASP A 574 10.83 -25.51 -0.53
N ALA A 575 10.68 -24.97 -1.73
CA ALA A 575 11.55 -25.28 -2.86
C ALA A 575 13.02 -24.87 -2.61
N TYR A 576 13.24 -23.75 -1.91
CA TYR A 576 14.59 -23.36 -1.48
C TYR A 576 15.19 -24.39 -0.50
N ILE A 577 14.44 -24.82 0.52
CA ILE A 577 14.88 -25.85 1.48
C ILE A 577 15.24 -27.14 0.75
N GLU A 578 14.38 -27.63 -0.13
CA GLU A 578 14.61 -28.83 -0.93
C GLU A 578 15.88 -28.72 -1.78
N THR A 579 16.08 -27.56 -2.44
CA THR A 579 17.26 -27.29 -3.26
C THR A 579 18.56 -27.35 -2.47
N VAL A 580 18.58 -26.81 -1.25
CA VAL A 580 19.77 -26.84 -0.38
C VAL A 580 20.04 -28.26 0.11
N LEU A 581 19.00 -29.00 0.50
CA LEU A 581 19.14 -30.39 0.97
C LEU A 581 19.57 -31.34 -0.14
N ALA A 582 19.16 -31.10 -1.39
CA ALA A 582 19.55 -31.92 -2.54
C ALA A 582 21.01 -31.74 -2.98
N LYS A 583 21.70 -30.70 -2.56
CA LYS A 583 23.13 -30.45 -2.83
C LYS A 583 24.07 -31.26 -1.93
N LYS A 584 23.53 -32.20 -1.15
CA LYS A 584 24.28 -33.20 -0.40
C LYS A 584 24.70 -34.34 -1.34
#